data_fed787f8e85bbe60773b8b55ea28685f
#
_entry.id   fed787f8e85bbe60773b8b55ea28685f
#
_cell.length_a   1.000
_cell.length_b   1.000
_cell.length_c   1.000
_cell.angle_alpha   90.00
_cell.angle_beta   90.00
_cell.angle_gamma   90.00
#
_symmetry.space_group_name_H-M   'P 1'
#
loop_
_entity.id
_entity.type
_entity.pdbx_description
1 polymer ?
#
loop_
_entity_poly.entity_id
_entity_poly.type
_entity_poly.pdbx_seq_one_letter_code
_entity_poly.pdbx_strand_id
1 'polypeptide(L)'
;MLFFCLIFNQSKKPNPADMQHDIFLSGNEPDSVYQGMKLFEIAWEVCNQVGGIYTVIRSKVPSVIEKCGKENYILLGPYFENQAAANFDEFEDYSGPVGQAVVKMREMGYQVHYGQWIVSGRPRVVLFDPYTVYDRLGEIKYYIWEHHHISLPEGDQLLNQVASFGFQVKEFFRIMCEMGGCFDKVVAHFHEWMAGLPIPGIRRENLNIRTVFTTHATLLGRYLAMNDNEFYEHLEFYNWEKEANFFNVRAIVDIERAAAHGAHIFSTVSNVTARECKYLLGRVPEVILPNGLNITRFEVLHQIQNLHAENKGKIHDFVMGHFFQSYSFDLDKTIYFFTSGRYEYHNKGYDLTLEALARLNWKMQYAGIDRTVVCFFITKQPFHSFNPEVLEAKAQIEDIRRACEEIEVQLGDKLYRKITSDSGTYQFPDLTALVDDYNKLKLRRFVQSWKSKRLPKVVTHNLVDDQKDEILNFLRTANLVNNQHDKVKVVYHPDFVSASNPLFKMEYAQFVRGCHLGIFPSYYEPWGYTPLEALASGIPSVTSDLSGFGDYVMHNFPDHDKAGMYIVERRNRDFNQAASQLADILFRFVQQNRRERVALRNNCEAASPHFDWMNLGKFYDQAYEKALRF
;
A
#
# COMPACT_ATOMS: atom_id res chain seq x y z
N MET A 1 -45.74 45.42 36.99
CA MET A 1 -44.76 46.49 36.80
C MET A 1 -43.41 45.90 36.50
N LEU A 2 -42.88 46.26 35.33
CA LEU A 2 -41.54 46.03 34.78
C LEU A 2 -41.10 44.56 34.44
N PHE A 3 -41.19 44.33 33.12
CA PHE A 3 -40.53 43.31 32.34
C PHE A 3 -39.01 43.49 32.30
N PHE A 4 -38.25 42.39 32.42
CA PHE A 4 -36.90 42.31 31.92
C PHE A 4 -36.82 41.20 30.86
N CYS A 5 -36.66 41.63 29.59
CA CYS A 5 -36.32 40.75 28.49
C CYS A 5 -34.83 40.40 28.56
N LEU A 6 -34.50 39.13 28.72
CA LEU A 6 -33.18 38.59 28.45
C LEU A 6 -33.11 38.09 27.02
N ILE A 7 -32.35 38.78 26.17
CA ILE A 7 -32.05 38.41 24.80
C ILE A 7 -31.02 37.27 24.85
N PHE A 8 -31.45 36.05 24.51
CA PHE A 8 -30.54 34.95 24.22
C PHE A 8 -29.93 35.16 22.83
N ASN A 9 -28.65 35.52 22.82
CA ASN A 9 -27.82 35.55 21.62
C ASN A 9 -27.54 34.11 21.22
N GLN A 10 -28.27 33.58 20.22
CA GLN A 10 -27.95 32.30 19.58
C GLN A 10 -26.72 32.51 18.70
N SER A 11 -25.57 32.07 19.17
CA SER A 11 -24.40 31.87 18.34
C SER A 11 -24.72 30.80 17.29
N LYS A 12 -24.85 31.22 16.04
CA LYS A 12 -24.96 30.33 14.88
C LYS A 12 -23.72 29.42 14.85
N LYS A 13 -23.92 28.12 14.95
CA LYS A 13 -22.89 27.16 14.60
C LYS A 13 -22.54 27.34 13.12
N PRO A 14 -21.26 27.40 12.75
CA PRO A 14 -20.89 27.54 11.35
C PRO A 14 -21.38 26.30 10.57
N ASN A 15 -21.90 26.55 9.38
CA ASN A 15 -22.36 25.53 8.45
C ASN A 15 -21.15 24.72 7.95
N PRO A 16 -21.19 23.38 7.88
CA PRO A 16 -20.08 22.57 7.33
C PRO A 16 -19.63 22.98 5.92
N ALA A 17 -20.50 23.62 5.14
CA ALA A 17 -20.18 24.16 3.82
C ALA A 17 -19.28 25.40 3.88
N ASP A 18 -19.33 26.19 4.94
CA ASP A 18 -18.52 27.41 5.11
C ASP A 18 -17.08 27.09 5.57
N MET A 19 -16.84 25.91 6.14
CA MET A 19 -15.47 25.44 6.48
C MET A 19 -14.67 24.90 5.29
N GLN A 20 -15.35 24.59 4.16
CA GLN A 20 -14.65 24.10 2.95
C GLN A 20 -14.10 25.23 2.06
N HIS A 21 -14.55 26.48 2.22
CA HIS A 21 -14.13 27.56 1.32
C HIS A 21 -12.92 28.36 1.77
N ASP A 22 -12.58 28.38 3.06
CA ASP A 22 -11.46 29.19 3.56
C ASP A 22 -10.09 28.48 3.55
N ILE A 23 -10.03 27.18 3.22
CA ILE A 23 -8.77 26.42 3.11
C ILE A 23 -8.21 26.41 1.68
N PHE A 24 -9.01 26.77 0.67
CA PHE A 24 -8.66 26.63 -0.76
C PHE A 24 -8.29 27.94 -1.48
N LEU A 25 -8.23 29.10 -0.81
CA LEU A 25 -7.93 30.39 -1.44
C LEU A 25 -6.78 31.16 -0.79
N SER A 26 -5.71 30.47 -0.33
CA SER A 26 -4.41 31.11 -0.34
C SER A 26 -3.78 30.79 -1.69
N GLY A 27 -3.88 31.72 -2.63
CA GLY A 27 -3.13 31.66 -3.87
C GLY A 27 -1.64 31.55 -3.50
N ASN A 28 -1.08 30.35 -3.66
CA ASN A 28 0.33 30.12 -3.49
C ASN A 28 1.04 30.89 -4.61
N GLU A 29 1.80 31.92 -4.26
CA GLU A 29 2.95 32.30 -5.06
C GLU A 29 3.77 31.03 -5.29
N PRO A 30 4.32 30.79 -6.51
CA PRO A 30 5.13 29.60 -6.77
C PRO A 30 6.22 29.50 -5.70
N ASP A 31 6.24 28.38 -4.97
CA ASP A 31 7.11 28.18 -3.81
C ASP A 31 8.53 28.59 -4.17
N SER A 32 9.09 29.55 -3.44
CA SER A 32 10.37 30.20 -3.76
C SER A 32 11.55 29.23 -3.91
N VAL A 33 11.45 28.03 -3.33
CA VAL A 33 12.50 27.00 -3.38
C VAL A 33 12.72 26.47 -4.79
N TYR A 34 11.66 26.28 -5.57
CA TYR A 34 11.74 25.72 -6.92
C TYR A 34 12.12 26.74 -8.00
N GLN A 35 12.13 28.02 -7.68
CA GLN A 35 12.51 29.05 -8.64
C GLN A 35 14.00 28.94 -9.03
N GLY A 36 14.27 28.61 -10.28
CA GLY A 36 15.61 28.40 -10.83
C GLY A 36 16.30 27.11 -10.30
N MET A 37 15.55 26.18 -9.70
CA MET A 37 16.06 24.90 -9.23
C MET A 37 15.82 23.82 -10.28
N LYS A 38 16.84 22.95 -10.49
CA LYS A 38 16.70 21.68 -11.16
C LYS A 38 16.70 20.57 -10.12
N LEU A 39 15.66 19.75 -10.14
CA LEU A 39 15.49 18.62 -9.23
C LEU A 39 15.72 17.31 -9.99
N PHE A 40 16.71 16.56 -9.54
CA PHE A 40 16.92 15.19 -9.97
C PHE A 40 16.49 14.25 -8.85
N GLU A 41 15.67 13.24 -9.15
CA GLU A 41 15.39 12.14 -8.23
C GLU A 41 15.97 10.84 -8.78
N ILE A 42 16.77 10.20 -7.97
CA ILE A 42 17.51 9.00 -8.33
C ILE A 42 16.97 7.82 -7.54
N ALA A 43 16.43 6.83 -8.24
CA ALA A 43 15.94 5.62 -7.58
C ALA A 43 16.07 4.39 -8.49
N TRP A 44 16.35 3.27 -7.87
CA TRP A 44 16.37 1.98 -8.55
C TRP A 44 15.04 1.59 -9.18
N GLU A 45 13.94 2.15 -8.65
CA GLU A 45 12.58 1.84 -9.07
C GLU A 45 11.98 2.84 -10.09
N VAL A 46 12.78 3.71 -10.69
CA VAL A 46 12.35 4.54 -11.84
C VAL A 46 12.21 3.66 -13.07
N CYS A 47 11.03 3.64 -13.68
CA CYS A 47 10.65 2.73 -14.79
C CYS A 47 10.85 1.22 -14.49
N ASN A 48 11.08 0.86 -13.24
CA ASN A 48 11.42 -0.48 -12.79
C ASN A 48 10.64 -0.83 -11.51
N GLN A 49 9.56 -1.58 -11.64
CA GLN A 49 8.69 -1.90 -10.50
C GLN A 49 9.24 -3.08 -9.70
N VAL A 50 9.83 -2.80 -8.54
CA VAL A 50 10.36 -3.81 -7.61
C VAL A 50 9.63 -3.76 -6.26
N GLY A 51 9.37 -2.57 -5.72
CA GLY A 51 8.81 -2.41 -4.38
C GLY A 51 7.96 -1.14 -4.20
N GLY A 52 7.94 -0.64 -2.97
CA GLY A 52 7.10 0.50 -2.58
C GLY A 52 7.59 1.86 -3.07
N ILE A 53 8.88 2.00 -3.38
CA ILE A 53 9.46 3.26 -3.84
C ILE A 53 8.91 3.64 -5.21
N TYR A 54 8.64 2.65 -6.07
CA TYR A 54 7.93 2.85 -7.32
C TYR A 54 6.61 3.62 -7.10
N THR A 55 5.83 3.23 -6.10
CA THR A 55 4.56 3.90 -5.76
C THR A 55 4.80 5.30 -5.22
N VAL A 56 5.81 5.49 -4.36
CA VAL A 56 6.19 6.81 -3.82
C VAL A 56 6.47 7.79 -4.95
N ILE A 57 7.44 7.45 -5.82
CA ILE A 57 7.88 8.35 -6.89
C ILE A 57 6.75 8.59 -7.88
N ARG A 58 6.13 7.52 -8.40
CA ARG A 58 5.05 7.61 -9.38
C ARG A 58 3.87 8.46 -8.89
N SER A 59 3.47 8.32 -7.63
CA SER A 59 2.35 9.08 -7.08
C SER A 59 2.68 10.55 -6.83
N LYS A 60 3.96 10.86 -6.58
CA LYS A 60 4.46 12.23 -6.32
C LYS A 60 4.65 13.05 -7.58
N VAL A 61 4.96 12.42 -8.73
CA VAL A 61 5.29 13.09 -10.00
C VAL A 61 4.36 14.27 -10.35
N PRO A 62 3.01 14.14 -10.33
CA PRO A 62 2.15 15.26 -10.73
C PRO A 62 2.34 16.50 -9.85
N SER A 63 2.40 16.33 -8.54
CA SER A 63 2.59 17.43 -7.58
C SER A 63 3.96 18.10 -7.71
N VAL A 64 5.02 17.33 -7.97
CA VAL A 64 6.37 17.89 -8.16
C VAL A 64 6.45 18.66 -9.49
N ILE A 65 5.86 18.15 -10.56
CA ILE A 65 5.83 18.85 -11.86
C ILE A 65 5.06 20.17 -11.74
N GLU A 66 3.97 20.21 -10.99
CA GLU A 66 3.21 21.43 -10.74
C GLU A 66 4.06 22.51 -10.07
N LYS A 67 4.90 22.14 -9.10
CA LYS A 67 5.79 23.05 -8.35
C LYS A 67 7.06 23.43 -9.12
N CYS A 68 7.74 22.45 -9.70
CA CYS A 68 9.08 22.58 -10.29
C CYS A 68 9.06 22.90 -11.78
N GLY A 69 7.98 22.53 -12.47
CA GLY A 69 7.90 22.53 -13.92
C GLY A 69 8.52 21.27 -14.53
N LYS A 70 7.91 20.78 -15.62
CA LYS A 70 8.31 19.53 -16.29
C LYS A 70 9.77 19.52 -16.77
N GLU A 71 10.27 20.69 -17.18
CA GLU A 71 11.63 20.84 -17.71
C GLU A 71 12.71 20.78 -16.64
N ASN A 72 12.35 21.06 -15.39
CA ASN A 72 13.27 21.13 -14.26
C ASN A 72 13.22 19.90 -13.36
N TYR A 73 12.33 18.93 -13.65
CA TYR A 73 12.19 17.71 -12.88
C TYR A 73 12.60 16.50 -13.73
N ILE A 74 13.67 15.84 -13.34
CA ILE A 74 14.29 14.73 -14.06
C ILE A 74 14.47 13.54 -13.11
N LEU A 75 14.04 12.38 -13.54
CA LEU A 75 14.24 11.13 -12.82
C LEU A 75 15.43 10.34 -13.41
N LEU A 76 16.20 9.69 -12.55
CA LEU A 76 17.32 8.84 -12.96
C LEU A 76 17.09 7.42 -12.43
N GLY A 77 17.25 6.42 -13.31
CA GLY A 77 17.08 5.01 -12.95
C GLY A 77 17.91 4.04 -13.80
N PRO A 78 17.92 2.75 -13.45
CA PRO A 78 18.54 1.72 -14.28
C PRO A 78 17.66 1.40 -15.50
N TYR A 79 18.30 1.08 -16.62
CA TYR A 79 17.62 0.56 -17.81
C TYR A 79 17.56 -0.96 -17.78
N PHE A 80 16.35 -1.51 -17.76
CA PHE A 80 16.09 -2.93 -17.95
C PHE A 80 15.09 -3.08 -19.10
N GLU A 81 15.53 -3.63 -20.23
CA GLU A 81 14.76 -3.66 -21.48
C GLU A 81 13.32 -4.17 -21.29
N ASN A 82 13.13 -5.28 -20.59
CA ASN A 82 11.81 -5.87 -20.36
C ASN A 82 10.86 -4.96 -19.54
N GLN A 83 11.40 -4.11 -18.67
CA GLN A 83 10.63 -3.18 -17.84
C GLN A 83 10.43 -1.83 -18.56
N ALA A 84 11.48 -1.35 -19.25
CA ALA A 84 11.46 -0.09 -19.98
C ALA A 84 10.50 -0.13 -21.18
N ALA A 85 10.43 -1.24 -21.91
CA ALA A 85 9.57 -1.40 -23.09
C ALA A 85 8.09 -1.04 -22.86
N ALA A 86 7.57 -1.22 -21.63
CA ALA A 86 6.19 -0.89 -21.30
C ALA A 86 6.02 0.48 -20.62
N ASN A 87 7.10 1.10 -20.16
CA ASN A 87 7.04 2.24 -19.25
C ASN A 87 7.79 3.49 -19.73
N PHE A 88 8.54 3.42 -20.84
CA PHE A 88 9.44 4.46 -21.27
C PHE A 88 9.29 4.78 -22.76
N ASP A 89 9.20 6.09 -23.08
CA ASP A 89 9.26 6.62 -24.43
C ASP A 89 10.56 7.43 -24.60
N GLU A 90 11.41 7.05 -25.54
CA GLU A 90 12.67 7.76 -25.82
C GLU A 90 12.42 9.05 -26.61
N PHE A 91 13.17 10.12 -26.31
CA PHE A 91 13.13 11.36 -27.07
C PHE A 91 14.00 11.28 -28.34
N GLU A 92 13.54 11.99 -29.36
CA GLU A 92 14.34 12.26 -30.57
C GLU A 92 15.27 13.48 -30.37
N ASP A 93 14.86 14.46 -29.56
CA ASP A 93 15.58 15.70 -29.27
C ASP A 93 16.40 15.58 -27.97
N TYR A 94 17.70 15.74 -28.10
CA TYR A 94 18.68 15.75 -27.02
C TYR A 94 19.23 17.15 -26.72
N SER A 95 18.44 18.18 -26.98
CA SER A 95 18.79 19.58 -26.68
C SER A 95 18.87 19.83 -25.17
N GLY A 96 19.62 20.89 -24.79
CA GLY A 96 19.82 21.27 -23.39
C GLY A 96 20.88 20.44 -22.66
N PRO A 97 21.30 20.86 -21.43
CA PRO A 97 22.45 20.27 -20.73
C PRO A 97 22.29 18.77 -20.42
N VAL A 98 21.08 18.32 -20.08
CA VAL A 98 20.78 16.92 -19.79
C VAL A 98 20.92 16.06 -21.05
N GLY A 99 20.29 16.46 -22.15
CA GLY A 99 20.38 15.75 -23.42
C GLY A 99 21.82 15.72 -23.95
N GLN A 100 22.54 16.85 -23.91
CA GLN A 100 23.94 16.92 -24.32
C GLN A 100 24.85 16.03 -23.47
N ALA A 101 24.62 15.94 -22.15
CA ALA A 101 25.34 15.02 -21.28
C ALA A 101 25.09 13.56 -21.66
N VAL A 102 23.85 13.20 -22.00
CA VAL A 102 23.54 11.85 -22.51
C VAL A 102 24.23 11.55 -23.82
N VAL A 103 24.24 12.50 -24.77
CA VAL A 103 24.98 12.34 -26.05
C VAL A 103 26.47 12.13 -25.78
N LYS A 104 27.06 12.95 -24.90
CA LYS A 104 28.48 12.82 -24.53
C LYS A 104 28.79 11.47 -23.88
N MET A 105 27.93 10.98 -22.99
CA MET A 105 28.11 9.64 -22.43
C MET A 105 28.06 8.55 -23.50
N ARG A 106 27.13 8.66 -24.47
CA ARG A 106 27.05 7.71 -25.59
C ARG A 106 28.32 7.72 -26.45
N GLU A 107 28.90 8.90 -26.70
CA GLU A 107 30.21 9.02 -27.38
C GLU A 107 31.35 8.34 -26.60
N MET A 108 31.25 8.28 -25.28
CA MET A 108 32.19 7.59 -24.39
C MET A 108 31.91 6.08 -24.26
N GLY A 109 30.88 5.55 -24.96
CA GLY A 109 30.55 4.13 -24.99
C GLY A 109 29.52 3.68 -23.95
N TYR A 110 28.91 4.61 -23.19
CA TYR A 110 27.83 4.26 -22.27
C TYR A 110 26.49 4.05 -23.00
N GLN A 111 25.72 3.07 -22.57
CA GLN A 111 24.34 2.90 -23.03
C GLN A 111 23.40 3.65 -22.06
N VAL A 112 22.99 4.83 -22.49
CA VAL A 112 22.14 5.73 -21.72
C VAL A 112 20.98 6.17 -22.59
N HIS A 113 19.78 6.16 -22.01
CA HIS A 113 18.53 6.51 -22.67
C HIS A 113 17.94 7.77 -22.04
N TYR A 114 17.38 8.66 -22.86
CA TYR A 114 16.74 9.89 -22.41
C TYR A 114 15.36 10.00 -23.03
N GLY A 115 14.33 10.18 -22.21
CA GLY A 115 12.96 10.20 -22.66
C GLY A 115 11.98 10.60 -21.56
N GLN A 116 10.79 10.01 -21.59
CA GLN A 116 9.76 10.22 -20.59
C GLN A 116 9.22 8.91 -20.04
N TRP A 117 8.84 8.92 -18.77
CA TRP A 117 8.12 7.82 -18.13
C TRP A 117 6.64 7.87 -18.48
N ILE A 118 6.03 6.75 -18.87
CA ILE A 118 4.61 6.62 -19.25
C ILE A 118 3.75 6.50 -17.98
N VAL A 119 3.74 7.56 -17.16
CA VAL A 119 2.90 7.73 -15.97
C VAL A 119 2.25 9.10 -15.97
N SER A 120 1.32 9.37 -15.05
CA SER A 120 0.69 10.69 -14.90
C SER A 120 1.76 11.77 -14.73
N GLY A 121 1.65 12.85 -15.50
CA GLY A 121 2.64 13.94 -15.55
C GLY A 121 3.77 13.72 -16.57
N ARG A 122 4.02 12.48 -17.03
CA ARG A 122 5.07 12.13 -18.01
C ARG A 122 6.42 12.85 -17.73
N PRO A 123 7.06 12.58 -16.57
CA PRO A 123 8.32 13.22 -16.20
C PRO A 123 9.43 12.82 -17.15
N ARG A 124 10.43 13.70 -17.29
CA ARG A 124 11.69 13.38 -18.00
C ARG A 124 12.48 12.34 -17.23
N VAL A 125 13.10 11.41 -17.94
CA VAL A 125 13.85 10.29 -17.35
C VAL A 125 15.16 10.09 -18.11
N VAL A 126 16.24 9.84 -17.36
CA VAL A 126 17.50 9.30 -17.88
C VAL A 126 17.67 7.90 -17.31
N LEU A 127 17.82 6.91 -18.18
CA LEU A 127 18.00 5.52 -17.78
C LEU A 127 19.40 5.02 -18.22
N PHE A 128 20.09 4.34 -17.30
CA PHE A 128 21.43 3.83 -17.48
C PHE A 128 21.44 2.31 -17.54
N ASP A 129 21.98 1.73 -18.60
CA ASP A 129 22.17 0.28 -18.66
C ASP A 129 23.26 -0.13 -17.66
N PRO A 130 22.93 -0.88 -16.61
CA PRO A 130 23.89 -1.25 -15.58
C PRO A 130 24.94 -2.26 -16.06
N TYR A 131 24.79 -2.83 -17.24
CA TYR A 131 25.76 -3.79 -17.80
C TYR A 131 26.84 -3.13 -18.66
N THR A 132 26.68 -1.86 -19.07
CA THR A 132 27.58 -1.19 -20.04
C THR A 132 29.03 -1.10 -19.59
N VAL A 133 29.29 -0.99 -18.28
CA VAL A 133 30.65 -0.81 -17.74
C VAL A 133 31.20 -2.04 -17.03
N TYR A 134 30.70 -3.21 -17.36
CA TYR A 134 31.13 -4.46 -16.71
C TYR A 134 32.58 -4.84 -17.00
N ASP A 135 33.11 -4.46 -18.13
CA ASP A 135 34.53 -4.58 -18.49
C ASP A 135 35.44 -3.78 -17.55
N ARG A 136 34.96 -2.69 -16.98
CA ARG A 136 35.66 -1.80 -16.04
C ARG A 136 35.23 -2.00 -14.58
N LEU A 137 34.44 -3.00 -14.29
CA LEU A 137 33.85 -3.19 -12.95
C LEU A 137 34.91 -3.36 -11.84
N GLY A 138 36.06 -3.98 -12.16
CA GLY A 138 37.20 -4.09 -11.26
C GLY A 138 37.77 -2.74 -10.86
N GLU A 139 37.95 -1.82 -11.83
CA GLU A 139 38.43 -0.45 -11.58
C GLU A 139 37.43 0.34 -10.74
N ILE A 140 36.11 0.18 -11.01
CA ILE A 140 35.03 0.83 -10.29
C ILE A 140 35.01 0.37 -8.84
N LYS A 141 35.10 -0.94 -8.61
CA LYS A 141 35.14 -1.52 -7.25
C LYS A 141 36.37 -1.09 -6.47
N TYR A 142 37.53 -1.04 -7.17
CA TYR A 142 38.79 -0.55 -6.57
C TYR A 142 38.65 0.91 -6.14
N TYR A 143 38.08 1.79 -7.01
CA TYR A 143 37.83 3.19 -6.68
C TYR A 143 36.93 3.33 -5.46
N ILE A 144 35.84 2.55 -5.40
CA ILE A 144 34.89 2.55 -4.27
C ILE A 144 35.58 2.11 -2.97
N TRP A 145 36.40 1.08 -3.03
CA TRP A 145 37.16 0.59 -1.89
C TRP A 145 38.23 1.61 -1.43
N GLU A 146 39.02 2.11 -2.34
CA GLU A 146 40.16 3.02 -2.04
C GLU A 146 39.65 4.34 -1.42
N HIS A 147 38.56 4.88 -1.95
CA HIS A 147 38.13 6.22 -1.60
C HIS A 147 36.97 6.27 -0.60
N HIS A 148 36.21 5.22 -0.50
CA HIS A 148 35.02 5.18 0.36
C HIS A 148 35.02 4.03 1.36
N HIS A 149 36.05 3.17 1.34
CA HIS A 149 36.24 2.03 2.23
C HIS A 149 35.09 1.00 2.20
N ILE A 150 34.42 0.89 1.05
CA ILE A 150 33.35 -0.07 0.82
C ILE A 150 33.88 -1.24 0.00
N SER A 151 33.92 -2.43 0.59
CA SER A 151 34.32 -3.65 -0.09
C SER A 151 33.12 -4.32 -0.75
N LEU A 152 33.11 -4.35 -2.08
CA LEU A 152 32.06 -5.03 -2.86
C LEU A 152 32.52 -6.45 -3.22
N PRO A 153 31.78 -7.50 -2.85
CA PRO A 153 32.14 -8.88 -3.16
C PRO A 153 32.14 -9.15 -4.66
N GLU A 154 32.97 -10.10 -5.08
CA GLU A 154 32.94 -10.64 -6.43
C GLU A 154 31.75 -11.61 -6.56
N GLY A 155 31.06 -11.59 -7.70
CA GLY A 155 29.99 -12.56 -7.99
C GLY A 155 28.58 -12.16 -7.52
N ASP A 156 28.41 -11.11 -6.71
CA ASP A 156 27.08 -10.58 -6.40
C ASP A 156 26.57 -9.72 -7.56
N GLN A 157 25.61 -10.26 -8.29
CA GLN A 157 25.08 -9.60 -9.50
C GLN A 157 24.39 -8.28 -9.16
N LEU A 158 23.61 -8.20 -8.07
CA LEU A 158 22.91 -6.99 -7.69
C LEU A 158 23.90 -5.88 -7.28
N LEU A 159 24.90 -6.20 -6.48
CA LEU A 159 25.94 -5.24 -6.09
C LEU A 159 26.79 -4.79 -7.28
N ASN A 160 27.04 -5.67 -8.25
CA ASN A 160 27.71 -5.30 -9.50
C ASN A 160 26.88 -4.31 -10.32
N GLN A 161 25.57 -4.53 -10.45
CA GLN A 161 24.65 -3.61 -11.12
C GLN A 161 24.56 -2.26 -10.39
N VAL A 162 24.49 -2.28 -9.07
CA VAL A 162 24.44 -1.06 -8.24
C VAL A 162 25.74 -0.27 -8.35
N ALA A 163 26.90 -0.94 -8.35
CA ALA A 163 28.20 -0.28 -8.55
C ALA A 163 28.30 0.39 -9.92
N SER A 164 27.90 -0.33 -10.97
CA SER A 164 27.84 0.19 -12.34
C SER A 164 26.89 1.38 -12.47
N PHE A 165 25.66 1.24 -11.99
CA PHE A 165 24.65 2.31 -11.99
C PHE A 165 25.14 3.55 -11.23
N GLY A 166 25.64 3.37 -10.02
CA GLY A 166 26.15 4.47 -9.18
C GLY A 166 27.32 5.21 -9.84
N PHE A 167 28.25 4.48 -10.48
CA PHE A 167 29.34 5.06 -11.24
C PHE A 167 28.82 5.89 -12.42
N GLN A 168 27.89 5.35 -13.21
CA GLN A 168 27.33 6.05 -14.37
C GLN A 168 26.54 7.30 -13.96
N VAL A 169 25.78 7.26 -12.87
CA VAL A 169 25.07 8.43 -12.32
C VAL A 169 26.06 9.52 -11.90
N LYS A 170 27.18 9.17 -11.24
CA LYS A 170 28.23 10.13 -10.88
C LYS A 170 28.85 10.76 -12.13
N GLU A 171 29.20 9.95 -13.13
CA GLU A 171 29.78 10.42 -14.42
C GLU A 171 28.79 11.33 -15.17
N PHE A 172 27.51 10.98 -15.20
CA PHE A 172 26.46 11.84 -15.77
C PHE A 172 26.46 13.22 -15.14
N PHE A 173 26.48 13.31 -13.82
CA PHE A 173 26.51 14.59 -13.12
C PHE A 173 27.81 15.37 -13.38
N ARG A 174 28.96 14.69 -13.43
CA ARG A 174 30.25 15.33 -13.78
C ARG A 174 30.19 15.96 -15.15
N ILE A 175 29.77 15.19 -16.17
CA ILE A 175 29.68 15.65 -17.56
C ILE A 175 28.64 16.79 -17.68
N MET A 176 27.49 16.67 -17.04
CA MET A 176 26.44 17.70 -17.03
C MET A 176 26.97 19.02 -16.44
N CYS A 177 27.74 18.97 -15.35
CA CYS A 177 28.35 20.15 -14.76
C CYS A 177 29.39 20.79 -15.68
N GLU A 178 30.23 20.00 -16.36
CA GLU A 178 31.22 20.48 -17.34
C GLU A 178 30.55 21.19 -18.52
N MET A 179 29.33 20.77 -18.90
CA MET A 179 28.54 21.37 -19.97
C MET A 179 27.69 22.58 -19.50
N GLY A 180 27.93 23.08 -18.29
CA GLY A 180 27.23 24.24 -17.74
C GLY A 180 25.84 23.93 -17.13
N GLY A 181 25.49 22.64 -16.95
CA GLY A 181 24.22 22.24 -16.36
C GLY A 181 24.11 22.46 -14.86
N CYS A 182 25.21 22.80 -14.18
CA CYS A 182 25.28 23.01 -12.72
C CYS A 182 25.50 24.46 -12.31
N PHE A 183 25.26 25.44 -13.17
CA PHE A 183 25.34 26.86 -12.81
C PHE A 183 24.16 27.31 -11.93
N ASP A 184 22.99 26.68 -12.09
CA ASP A 184 21.79 26.94 -11.33
C ASP A 184 21.77 26.13 -10.02
N LYS A 185 20.75 26.34 -9.22
CA LYS A 185 20.47 25.52 -8.03
C LYS A 185 20.12 24.08 -8.47
N VAL A 186 21.02 23.13 -8.22
CA VAL A 186 20.80 21.71 -8.55
C VAL A 186 20.67 20.92 -7.24
N VAL A 187 19.55 20.23 -7.10
CA VAL A 187 19.30 19.26 -6.01
C VAL A 187 19.19 17.86 -6.61
N ALA A 188 19.95 16.93 -6.06
CA ALA A 188 19.88 15.51 -6.40
C ALA A 188 19.39 14.72 -5.17
N HIS A 189 18.21 14.14 -5.28
CA HIS A 189 17.55 13.39 -4.22
C HIS A 189 17.63 11.89 -4.50
N PHE A 190 18.36 11.17 -3.67
CA PHE A 190 18.64 9.74 -3.82
C PHE A 190 17.77 8.94 -2.88
N HIS A 191 17.14 7.88 -3.39
CA HIS A 191 16.24 7.02 -2.66
C HIS A 191 16.84 5.62 -2.49
N GLU A 192 17.02 5.22 -1.24
CA GLU A 192 17.56 3.92 -0.83
C GLU A 192 19.04 3.69 -1.19
N TRP A 193 19.63 2.68 -0.57
CA TRP A 193 21.02 2.30 -0.72
C TRP A 193 21.43 2.02 -2.18
N MET A 194 20.51 1.44 -2.98
CA MET A 194 20.79 1.13 -4.39
C MET A 194 21.04 2.37 -5.24
N ALA A 195 20.49 3.51 -4.85
CA ALA A 195 20.74 4.79 -5.51
C ALA A 195 21.78 5.65 -4.79
N GLY A 196 22.11 5.32 -3.53
CA GLY A 196 22.94 6.16 -2.66
C GLY A 196 24.45 6.13 -2.96
N LEU A 197 24.95 5.12 -3.67
CA LEU A 197 26.37 4.90 -3.90
C LEU A 197 27.12 6.07 -4.60
N PRO A 198 26.51 6.87 -5.49
CA PRO A 198 27.20 8.02 -6.12
C PRO A 198 27.50 9.17 -5.15
N ILE A 199 26.76 9.30 -4.04
CA ILE A 199 26.82 10.45 -3.14
C ILE A 199 28.24 10.74 -2.64
N PRO A 200 29.00 9.78 -2.07
CA PRO A 200 30.36 10.03 -1.62
C PRO A 200 31.29 10.54 -2.74
N GLY A 201 31.14 10.00 -3.96
CA GLY A 201 31.92 10.43 -5.14
C GLY A 201 31.59 11.85 -5.58
N ILE A 202 30.30 12.21 -5.65
CA ILE A 202 29.83 13.57 -5.96
C ILE A 202 30.41 14.59 -4.96
N ARG A 203 30.42 14.24 -3.67
CA ARG A 203 30.97 15.08 -2.60
C ARG A 203 32.49 15.22 -2.73
N ARG A 204 33.19 14.11 -3.00
CA ARG A 204 34.65 14.09 -3.16
C ARG A 204 35.11 14.93 -4.33
N GLU A 205 34.42 14.84 -5.46
CA GLU A 205 34.75 15.62 -6.67
C GLU A 205 34.24 17.07 -6.58
N ASN A 206 33.61 17.44 -5.46
CA ASN A 206 33.10 18.78 -5.18
C ASN A 206 32.19 19.32 -6.30
N LEU A 207 31.37 18.46 -6.89
CA LEU A 207 30.38 18.86 -7.90
C LEU A 207 29.36 19.83 -7.29
N ASN A 208 29.00 20.89 -8.02
CA ASN A 208 28.03 21.88 -7.54
C ASN A 208 26.59 21.34 -7.52
N ILE A 209 26.38 20.28 -6.75
CA ILE A 209 25.11 19.58 -6.61
C ILE A 209 24.82 19.40 -5.11
N ARG A 210 23.63 19.77 -4.70
CA ARG A 210 23.15 19.53 -3.32
C ARG A 210 22.47 18.18 -3.25
N THR A 211 22.96 17.33 -2.37
CA THR A 211 22.49 15.93 -2.26
C THR A 211 21.55 15.77 -1.07
N VAL A 212 20.40 15.17 -1.32
CA VAL A 212 19.45 14.65 -0.30
C VAL A 212 19.45 13.14 -0.41
N PHE A 213 19.54 12.44 0.71
CA PHE A 213 19.43 11.00 0.75
C PHE A 213 18.28 10.57 1.65
N THR A 214 17.38 9.74 1.12
CA THR A 214 16.26 9.16 1.89
C THR A 214 16.41 7.65 1.95
N THR A 215 16.55 7.10 3.16
CA THR A 215 16.31 5.68 3.38
C THR A 215 14.85 5.47 3.77
N HIS A 216 14.15 4.59 3.04
CA HIS A 216 12.73 4.27 3.29
C HIS A 216 12.58 3.16 4.33
N ALA A 217 13.61 2.34 4.51
CA ALA A 217 13.76 1.33 5.54
C ALA A 217 15.24 1.04 5.72
N THR A 218 15.74 0.96 6.94
CA THR A 218 17.12 0.52 7.13
C THR A 218 17.25 -0.95 6.71
N LEU A 219 18.25 -1.26 5.89
CA LEU A 219 18.44 -2.64 5.46
C LEU A 219 18.65 -3.58 6.66
N LEU A 220 19.57 -3.21 7.54
CA LEU A 220 19.90 -4.02 8.71
C LEU A 220 18.71 -4.15 9.66
N GLY A 221 17.92 -3.08 9.86
CA GLY A 221 16.69 -3.11 10.68
C GLY A 221 15.68 -4.12 10.16
N ARG A 222 15.56 -4.25 8.84
CA ARG A 222 14.68 -5.26 8.23
C ARG A 222 15.12 -6.69 8.56
N TYR A 223 16.42 -6.99 8.48
CA TYR A 223 16.96 -8.31 8.83
C TYR A 223 16.81 -8.61 10.32
N LEU A 224 17.09 -7.63 11.18
CA LEU A 224 16.93 -7.77 12.62
C LEU A 224 15.46 -7.99 13.01
N ALA A 225 14.54 -7.19 12.51
CA ALA A 225 13.11 -7.32 12.80
C ALA A 225 12.50 -8.64 12.28
N MET A 226 13.10 -9.31 11.30
CA MET A 226 12.68 -10.64 10.85
C MET A 226 13.20 -11.76 11.77
N ASN A 227 14.22 -11.50 12.57
CA ASN A 227 14.91 -12.52 13.40
C ASN A 227 14.79 -12.26 14.90
N ASP A 228 14.30 -11.08 15.31
CA ASP A 228 14.09 -10.72 16.70
C ASP A 228 12.70 -10.09 16.88
N ASN A 229 11.84 -10.79 17.63
CA ASN A 229 10.48 -10.34 17.91
C ASN A 229 10.41 -9.13 18.86
N GLU A 230 11.54 -8.79 19.52
CA GLU A 230 11.70 -7.63 20.42
C GLU A 230 12.73 -6.63 19.84
N PHE A 231 12.78 -6.54 18.50
CA PHE A 231 13.77 -5.72 17.77
C PHE A 231 13.82 -4.27 18.24
N TYR A 232 12.68 -3.62 18.45
CA TYR A 232 12.66 -2.21 18.86
C TYR A 232 13.08 -2.00 20.32
N GLU A 233 12.90 -2.98 21.17
CA GLU A 233 13.35 -3.01 22.57
C GLU A 233 14.87 -3.20 22.64
N HIS A 234 15.43 -4.01 21.73
CA HIS A 234 16.86 -4.31 21.66
C HIS A 234 17.65 -3.33 20.77
N LEU A 235 16.97 -2.40 20.05
CA LEU A 235 17.55 -1.60 18.97
C LEU A 235 18.83 -0.84 19.37
N GLU A 236 18.91 -0.30 20.58
CA GLU A 236 20.07 0.46 21.08
C GLU A 236 21.26 -0.40 21.51
N PHE A 237 21.07 -1.73 21.64
CA PHE A 237 22.11 -2.67 22.05
C PHE A 237 22.78 -3.36 20.87
N TYR A 238 22.25 -3.24 19.66
CA TYR A 238 22.86 -3.86 18.48
C TYR A 238 24.18 -3.20 18.10
N ASN A 239 25.19 -4.03 17.85
CA ASN A 239 26.38 -3.60 17.13
C ASN A 239 26.16 -3.81 15.63
N TRP A 240 25.90 -2.72 14.91
CA TRP A 240 25.57 -2.76 13.48
C TRP A 240 26.60 -3.53 12.63
N GLU A 241 27.88 -3.41 12.98
CA GLU A 241 28.97 -4.04 12.24
C GLU A 241 28.98 -5.56 12.42
N LYS A 242 28.78 -6.02 13.66
CA LYS A 242 28.67 -7.44 13.98
C LYS A 242 27.44 -8.06 13.31
N GLU A 243 26.30 -7.38 13.38
CA GLU A 243 25.04 -7.87 12.82
C GLU A 243 25.08 -7.85 11.27
N ALA A 244 25.66 -6.82 10.64
CA ALA A 244 25.82 -6.78 9.19
C ALA A 244 26.72 -7.90 8.66
N ASN A 245 27.76 -8.29 9.42
CA ASN A 245 28.59 -9.45 9.10
C ASN A 245 27.85 -10.77 9.33
N PHE A 246 27.09 -10.89 10.42
CA PHE A 246 26.30 -12.08 10.73
C PHE A 246 25.28 -12.41 9.63
N PHE A 247 24.57 -11.40 9.12
CA PHE A 247 23.61 -11.57 8.03
C PHE A 247 24.25 -11.57 6.64
N ASN A 248 25.57 -11.42 6.54
CA ASN A 248 26.30 -11.32 5.26
C ASN A 248 25.79 -10.16 4.35
N VAL A 249 25.44 -9.03 4.95
CA VAL A 249 24.95 -7.82 4.27
C VAL A 249 25.87 -6.61 4.46
N ARG A 250 27.11 -6.83 4.91
CA ARG A 250 28.07 -5.78 5.25
C ARG A 250 28.26 -4.75 4.14
N ALA A 251 28.47 -5.19 2.91
CA ALA A 251 28.68 -4.30 1.77
C ALA A 251 27.50 -3.35 1.53
N ILE A 252 26.28 -3.85 1.67
CA ILE A 252 25.05 -3.07 1.46
C ILE A 252 24.88 -2.05 2.60
N VAL A 253 25.11 -2.45 3.84
CA VAL A 253 25.04 -1.56 5.01
C VAL A 253 26.12 -0.46 4.92
N ASP A 254 27.32 -0.78 4.46
CA ASP A 254 28.38 0.20 4.23
C ASP A 254 27.99 1.23 3.16
N ILE A 255 27.34 0.81 2.07
CA ILE A 255 26.78 1.72 1.05
C ILE A 255 25.73 2.64 1.67
N GLU A 256 24.76 2.09 2.41
CA GLU A 256 23.68 2.86 3.04
C GLU A 256 24.24 3.89 4.04
N ARG A 257 25.22 3.49 4.86
CA ARG A 257 25.91 4.37 5.79
C ARG A 257 26.71 5.46 5.08
N ALA A 258 27.46 5.11 4.03
CA ALA A 258 28.23 6.07 3.26
C ALA A 258 27.32 7.11 2.56
N ALA A 259 26.18 6.67 2.04
CA ALA A 259 25.17 7.57 1.48
C ALA A 259 24.57 8.49 2.55
N ALA A 260 24.17 7.92 3.68
CA ALA A 260 23.62 8.69 4.81
C ALA A 260 24.60 9.73 5.34
N HIS A 261 25.88 9.39 5.53
CA HIS A 261 26.91 10.32 6.03
C HIS A 261 27.42 11.31 4.98
N GLY A 262 27.42 10.91 3.68
CA GLY A 262 27.90 11.75 2.58
C GLY A 262 26.90 12.81 2.10
N ALA A 263 25.61 12.60 2.28
CA ALA A 263 24.56 13.53 1.85
C ALA A 263 24.61 14.87 2.60
N HIS A 264 24.25 15.97 1.92
CA HIS A 264 24.06 17.27 2.60
C HIS A 264 22.90 17.16 3.59
N ILE A 265 21.78 16.59 3.17
CA ILE A 265 20.62 16.30 4.01
C ILE A 265 20.36 14.81 4.01
N PHE A 266 20.30 14.23 5.19
CA PHE A 266 19.83 12.85 5.39
C PHE A 266 18.39 12.86 5.88
N SER A 267 17.55 12.01 5.33
CA SER A 267 16.13 11.93 5.65
C SER A 267 15.63 10.49 5.67
N THR A 268 14.48 10.29 6.30
CA THR A 268 13.75 9.04 6.31
C THR A 268 12.25 9.30 6.35
N VAL A 269 11.43 8.26 6.25
CA VAL A 269 9.98 8.37 6.04
C VAL A 269 9.15 8.49 7.33
N SER A 270 9.72 8.12 8.49
CA SER A 270 8.99 8.13 9.78
C SER A 270 9.93 8.29 10.97
N ASN A 271 9.36 8.69 12.12
CA ASN A 271 10.13 8.73 13.38
C ASN A 271 10.55 7.32 13.83
N VAL A 272 9.77 6.29 13.50
CA VAL A 272 10.11 4.89 13.79
C VAL A 272 11.41 4.53 13.08
N THR A 273 11.50 4.76 11.77
CA THR A 273 12.71 4.52 10.98
C THR A 273 13.85 5.46 11.39
N ALA A 274 13.57 6.68 11.84
CA ALA A 274 14.61 7.60 12.34
C ALA A 274 15.33 7.06 13.58
N ARG A 275 14.64 6.33 14.46
CA ARG A 275 15.29 5.61 15.58
C ARG A 275 16.25 4.54 15.07
N GLU A 276 15.86 3.77 14.05
CA GLU A 276 16.72 2.77 13.41
C GLU A 276 17.97 3.45 12.81
N CYS A 277 17.79 4.55 12.07
CA CYS A 277 18.89 5.31 11.47
C CYS A 277 19.92 5.76 12.51
N LYS A 278 19.46 6.25 13.66
CA LYS A 278 20.34 6.67 14.75
C LYS A 278 21.28 5.55 15.20
N TYR A 279 20.75 4.35 15.44
CA TYR A 279 21.53 3.25 16.02
C TYR A 279 22.25 2.40 14.98
N LEU A 280 21.61 2.15 13.81
CA LEU A 280 22.15 1.26 12.78
C LEU A 280 23.00 2.01 11.74
N LEU A 281 22.60 3.22 11.34
CA LEU A 281 23.36 4.03 10.38
C LEU A 281 24.31 5.02 11.06
N GLY A 282 24.10 5.38 12.33
CA GLY A 282 24.96 6.28 13.09
C GLY A 282 24.78 7.76 12.74
N ARG A 283 23.72 8.13 12.04
CA ARG A 283 23.31 9.52 11.77
C ARG A 283 21.82 9.68 12.04
N VAL A 284 21.44 10.75 12.71
CA VAL A 284 20.04 11.11 12.91
C VAL A 284 19.56 11.87 11.68
N PRO A 285 18.44 11.48 11.05
CA PRO A 285 17.88 12.23 9.92
C PRO A 285 17.52 13.67 10.31
N GLU A 286 17.88 14.65 9.46
CA GLU A 286 17.57 16.06 9.65
C GLU A 286 16.12 16.41 9.28
N VAL A 287 15.47 15.56 8.48
CA VAL A 287 14.09 15.74 8.03
C VAL A 287 13.38 14.39 7.96
N ILE A 288 12.15 14.37 8.41
CA ILE A 288 11.24 13.23 8.17
C ILE A 288 10.37 13.57 6.96
N LEU A 289 10.31 12.65 6.00
CA LEU A 289 9.58 12.79 4.75
C LEU A 289 8.42 11.78 4.69
N PRO A 290 7.26 12.08 5.29
CA PRO A 290 6.11 11.19 5.24
C PRO A 290 5.70 10.91 3.78
N ASN A 291 5.39 9.65 3.48
CA ASN A 291 4.97 9.29 2.14
C ASN A 291 3.51 9.65 1.90
N GLY A 292 3.26 10.47 0.91
CA GLY A 292 1.92 10.81 0.44
C GLY A 292 1.34 9.78 -0.52
N LEU A 293 0.11 10.03 -0.91
CA LEU A 293 -0.60 9.28 -1.94
C LEU A 293 -1.26 10.28 -2.90
N ASN A 294 -1.40 9.92 -4.16
CA ASN A 294 -2.24 10.71 -5.08
C ASN A 294 -3.71 10.38 -4.78
N ILE A 295 -4.34 11.18 -3.95
CA ILE A 295 -5.70 10.96 -3.47
C ILE A 295 -6.72 11.12 -4.59
N THR A 296 -6.50 12.03 -5.54
CA THR A 296 -7.42 12.26 -6.66
C THR A 296 -7.69 11.00 -7.48
N ARG A 297 -6.75 10.06 -7.50
CA ARG A 297 -6.92 8.75 -8.14
C ARG A 297 -7.95 7.86 -7.42
N PHE A 298 -8.18 8.09 -6.15
CA PHE A 298 -9.13 7.35 -5.31
C PHE A 298 -10.48 8.07 -5.17
N GLU A 299 -10.52 9.38 -5.50
CA GLU A 299 -11.74 10.17 -5.41
C GLU A 299 -12.81 9.63 -6.36
N VAL A 300 -13.96 9.39 -5.83
CA VAL A 300 -15.16 8.89 -6.54
C VAL A 300 -16.38 9.76 -6.25
N LEU A 301 -16.17 11.07 -6.19
CA LEU A 301 -17.17 12.14 -6.07
C LEU A 301 -18.58 11.63 -5.66
N HIS A 302 -18.87 11.57 -4.35
CA HIS A 302 -20.16 11.15 -3.78
C HIS A 302 -20.64 9.72 -4.10
N GLN A 303 -19.80 8.87 -4.73
CA GLN A 303 -20.17 7.49 -5.11
C GLN A 303 -19.67 6.43 -4.13
N ILE A 304 -18.94 6.82 -3.09
CA ILE A 304 -18.24 5.87 -2.21
C ILE A 304 -19.21 4.84 -1.58
N GLN A 305 -20.42 5.26 -1.24
CA GLN A 305 -21.42 4.37 -0.67
C GLN A 305 -22.02 3.41 -1.69
N ASN A 306 -22.22 3.87 -2.93
CA ASN A 306 -22.73 3.05 -4.03
C ASN A 306 -21.68 2.02 -4.45
N LEU A 307 -20.43 2.44 -4.60
CA LEU A 307 -19.32 1.56 -4.92
C LEU A 307 -19.04 0.53 -3.80
N HIS A 308 -19.18 0.96 -2.53
CA HIS A 308 -19.11 0.00 -1.43
C HIS A 308 -20.23 -1.04 -1.52
N ALA A 309 -21.47 -0.63 -1.79
CA ALA A 309 -22.60 -1.56 -1.91
C ALA A 309 -22.42 -2.53 -3.08
N GLU A 310 -22.01 -2.02 -4.25
CA GLU A 310 -21.75 -2.83 -5.44
C GLU A 310 -20.65 -3.86 -5.20
N ASN A 311 -19.48 -3.41 -4.74
CA ASN A 311 -18.34 -4.29 -4.53
C ASN A 311 -18.57 -5.27 -3.37
N LYS A 312 -19.29 -4.85 -2.32
CA LYS A 312 -19.74 -5.74 -1.25
C LYS A 312 -20.63 -6.86 -1.82
N GLY A 313 -21.50 -6.56 -2.78
CA GLY A 313 -22.31 -7.55 -3.47
C GLY A 313 -21.47 -8.65 -4.14
N LYS A 314 -20.37 -8.27 -4.81
CA LYS A 314 -19.44 -9.25 -5.41
C LYS A 314 -18.76 -10.13 -4.35
N ILE A 315 -18.41 -9.55 -3.19
CA ILE A 315 -17.89 -10.33 -2.05
C ILE A 315 -18.97 -11.26 -1.48
N HIS A 316 -20.22 -10.82 -1.39
CA HIS A 316 -21.33 -11.68 -1.00
C HIS A 316 -21.45 -12.92 -1.90
N ASP A 317 -21.29 -12.75 -3.20
CA ASP A 317 -21.34 -13.86 -4.16
C ASP A 317 -20.25 -14.91 -3.89
N PHE A 318 -19.03 -14.44 -3.60
CA PHE A 318 -17.96 -15.34 -3.19
C PHE A 318 -18.30 -16.05 -1.87
N VAL A 319 -18.77 -15.32 -0.86
CA VAL A 319 -19.07 -15.84 0.47
C VAL A 319 -20.22 -16.86 0.41
N MET A 320 -21.25 -16.59 -0.38
CA MET A 320 -22.34 -17.58 -0.61
C MET A 320 -21.80 -18.88 -1.20
N GLY A 321 -21.01 -18.79 -2.27
CA GLY A 321 -20.41 -19.97 -2.91
C GLY A 321 -19.53 -20.75 -1.94
N HIS A 322 -18.75 -20.07 -1.13
CA HIS A 322 -17.76 -20.67 -0.26
C HIS A 322 -18.37 -21.31 1.02
N PHE A 323 -19.35 -20.66 1.64
CA PHE A 323 -19.88 -21.07 2.94
C PHE A 323 -21.24 -21.79 2.86
N PHE A 324 -22.16 -21.34 2.00
CA PHE A 324 -23.56 -21.74 2.06
C PHE A 324 -23.84 -23.15 1.55
N GLN A 325 -22.88 -23.78 0.95
CA GLN A 325 -22.96 -25.22 0.71
C GLN A 325 -23.02 -26.03 2.02
N SER A 326 -22.35 -25.55 3.06
CA SER A 326 -22.26 -26.20 4.38
C SER A 326 -23.33 -25.70 5.36
N TYR A 327 -23.41 -24.40 5.53
CA TYR A 327 -24.38 -23.68 6.37
C TYR A 327 -24.52 -22.23 5.90
N SER A 328 -25.64 -21.60 6.19
CA SER A 328 -25.90 -20.21 5.82
C SER A 328 -25.92 -19.29 7.05
N PHE A 329 -25.69 -18.02 6.82
CA PHE A 329 -25.83 -16.93 7.76
C PHE A 329 -26.33 -15.66 7.05
N ASP A 330 -26.83 -14.69 7.81
CA ASP A 330 -27.42 -13.46 7.29
C ASP A 330 -26.33 -12.56 6.69
N LEU A 331 -26.33 -12.37 5.37
CA LEU A 331 -25.36 -11.52 4.66
C LEU A 331 -25.55 -10.04 4.97
N ASP A 332 -26.75 -9.58 5.28
CA ASP A 332 -27.01 -8.19 5.66
C ASP A 332 -26.41 -7.85 7.03
N LYS A 333 -26.25 -8.86 7.88
CA LYS A 333 -25.60 -8.78 9.19
C LYS A 333 -24.12 -9.20 9.14
N THR A 334 -23.57 -9.45 7.96
CA THR A 334 -22.17 -9.87 7.78
C THR A 334 -21.26 -8.67 7.58
N ILE A 335 -20.13 -8.68 8.27
CA ILE A 335 -19.09 -7.64 8.23
C ILE A 335 -17.82 -8.26 7.65
N TYR A 336 -17.24 -7.61 6.65
CA TYR A 336 -16.02 -8.06 5.99
C TYR A 336 -14.81 -7.31 6.50
N PHE A 337 -13.88 -8.05 7.11
CA PHE A 337 -12.55 -7.59 7.47
C PHE A 337 -11.54 -8.11 6.47
N PHE A 338 -10.43 -7.41 6.31
CA PHE A 338 -9.32 -7.92 5.52
C PHE A 338 -7.98 -7.46 6.09
N THR A 339 -6.97 -8.26 5.82
CA THR A 339 -5.56 -7.90 5.95
C THR A 339 -4.83 -8.32 4.69
N SER A 340 -3.85 -7.55 4.26
CA SER A 340 -3.09 -7.82 3.04
C SER A 340 -1.66 -7.33 3.15
N GLY A 341 -0.74 -8.05 2.51
CA GLY A 341 0.68 -7.71 2.51
C GLY A 341 1.55 -8.89 2.09
N ARG A 342 2.86 -8.73 2.20
CA ARG A 342 3.80 -9.84 2.06
C ARG A 342 3.64 -10.81 3.23
N TYR A 343 3.95 -12.07 3.00
CA TYR A 343 3.95 -13.06 4.09
C TYR A 343 5.15 -12.84 5.01
N GLU A 344 4.96 -11.97 5.96
CA GLU A 344 5.88 -11.69 7.07
C GLU A 344 5.06 -11.80 8.35
N TYR A 345 4.93 -13.02 8.89
CA TYR A 345 3.93 -13.41 9.89
C TYR A 345 3.89 -12.48 11.11
N HIS A 346 5.04 -12.22 11.73
CA HIS A 346 5.16 -11.30 12.85
C HIS A 346 5.19 -9.83 12.42
N ASN A 347 6.04 -9.50 11.42
CA ASN A 347 6.26 -8.11 11.00
C ASN A 347 5.02 -7.44 10.43
N LYS A 348 4.17 -8.18 9.71
CA LYS A 348 2.87 -7.67 9.22
C LYS A 348 1.74 -7.78 10.25
N GLY A 349 2.01 -8.36 11.44
CA GLY A 349 1.05 -8.50 12.52
C GLY A 349 -0.05 -9.52 12.23
N TYR A 350 0.23 -10.54 11.39
CA TYR A 350 -0.74 -11.62 11.17
C TYR A 350 -0.95 -12.44 12.44
N ASP A 351 0.09 -12.67 13.22
CA ASP A 351 0.04 -13.27 14.56
C ASP A 351 -0.93 -12.54 15.49
N LEU A 352 -0.78 -11.23 15.59
CA LEU A 352 -1.63 -10.37 16.42
C LEU A 352 -3.08 -10.32 15.91
N THR A 353 -3.26 -10.26 14.60
CA THR A 353 -4.58 -10.25 13.96
C THR A 353 -5.32 -11.57 14.23
N LEU A 354 -4.65 -12.70 14.07
CA LEU A 354 -5.24 -14.02 14.32
C LEU A 354 -5.65 -14.20 15.77
N GLU A 355 -4.79 -13.83 16.72
CA GLU A 355 -5.09 -13.87 18.15
C GLU A 355 -6.28 -12.95 18.51
N ALA A 356 -6.30 -11.73 17.95
CA ALA A 356 -7.41 -10.81 18.16
C ALA A 356 -8.74 -11.33 17.57
N LEU A 357 -8.70 -12.02 16.42
CA LEU A 357 -9.88 -12.63 15.81
C LEU A 357 -10.41 -13.81 16.65
N ALA A 358 -9.53 -14.63 17.23
CA ALA A 358 -9.92 -15.70 18.13
C ALA A 358 -10.61 -15.14 19.40
N ARG A 359 -10.04 -14.09 20.00
CA ARG A 359 -10.65 -13.36 21.13
C ARG A 359 -11.97 -12.70 20.74
N LEU A 360 -12.05 -12.11 19.54
CA LEU A 360 -13.27 -11.52 19.00
C LEU A 360 -14.37 -12.58 18.85
N ASN A 361 -14.04 -13.76 18.30
CA ASN A 361 -14.99 -14.86 18.16
C ASN A 361 -15.63 -15.24 19.50
N TRP A 362 -14.80 -15.39 20.54
CA TRP A 362 -15.27 -15.68 21.90
C TRP A 362 -16.12 -14.53 22.47
N LYS A 363 -15.67 -13.26 22.35
CA LYS A 363 -16.42 -12.08 22.83
C LYS A 363 -17.79 -11.97 22.17
N MET A 364 -17.88 -12.20 20.84
CA MET A 364 -19.13 -12.15 20.10
C MET A 364 -20.09 -13.28 20.51
N GLN A 365 -19.58 -14.50 20.72
CA GLN A 365 -20.37 -15.63 21.19
C GLN A 365 -20.93 -15.36 22.61
N TYR A 366 -20.05 -14.93 23.53
CA TYR A 366 -20.43 -14.64 24.91
C TYR A 366 -21.47 -13.51 25.02
N ALA A 367 -21.29 -12.43 24.22
CA ALA A 367 -22.22 -11.31 24.18
C ALA A 367 -23.48 -11.57 23.35
N GLY A 368 -23.64 -12.74 22.74
CA GLY A 368 -24.80 -13.10 21.93
C GLY A 368 -24.97 -12.19 20.68
N ILE A 369 -23.88 -11.66 20.11
CA ILE A 369 -23.96 -10.75 18.97
C ILE A 369 -24.53 -11.48 17.75
N ASP A 370 -25.64 -10.95 17.20
CA ASP A 370 -26.30 -11.47 16.00
C ASP A 370 -25.68 -10.87 14.72
N ARG A 371 -24.37 -11.08 14.55
CA ARG A 371 -23.58 -10.70 13.36
C ARG A 371 -22.54 -11.77 13.07
N THR A 372 -22.13 -11.84 11.83
CA THR A 372 -21.02 -12.68 11.37
C THR A 372 -19.90 -11.78 10.86
N VAL A 373 -18.66 -12.10 11.20
CA VAL A 373 -17.46 -11.49 10.63
C VAL A 373 -16.84 -12.50 9.67
N VAL A 374 -16.47 -12.07 8.47
CA VAL A 374 -15.61 -12.83 7.57
C VAL A 374 -14.34 -12.03 7.36
N CYS A 375 -13.21 -12.57 7.79
CA CYS A 375 -11.90 -11.94 7.66
C CYS A 375 -11.09 -12.60 6.54
N PHE A 376 -10.62 -11.79 5.61
CA PHE A 376 -9.80 -12.22 4.48
C PHE A 376 -8.32 -11.94 4.77
N PHE A 377 -7.50 -12.99 4.68
CA PHE A 377 -6.04 -12.88 4.68
C PHE A 377 -5.56 -12.97 3.24
N ILE A 378 -5.06 -11.86 2.68
CA ILE A 378 -4.58 -11.75 1.30
C ILE A 378 -3.05 -11.60 1.35
N THR A 379 -2.33 -12.70 1.16
CA THR A 379 -0.87 -12.68 1.24
C THR A 379 -0.27 -13.77 0.38
N LYS A 380 0.72 -13.40 -0.45
CA LYS A 380 1.29 -14.33 -1.43
C LYS A 380 2.13 -15.41 -0.75
N GLN A 381 1.77 -16.66 -1.03
CA GLN A 381 2.52 -17.84 -0.65
C GLN A 381 2.64 -18.80 -1.84
N PRO A 382 3.67 -19.65 -1.90
CA PRO A 382 3.77 -20.68 -2.93
C PRO A 382 2.62 -21.67 -2.84
N PHE A 383 1.94 -21.91 -3.97
CA PHE A 383 0.86 -22.88 -4.08
C PHE A 383 0.99 -23.69 -5.38
N HIS A 384 0.41 -24.89 -5.39
CA HIS A 384 0.36 -25.75 -6.56
C HIS A 384 -0.82 -25.41 -7.48
N SER A 385 -1.99 -25.15 -6.90
CA SER A 385 -3.24 -24.91 -7.63
C SER A 385 -4.29 -24.27 -6.73
N PHE A 386 -5.36 -23.77 -7.33
CA PHE A 386 -6.59 -23.53 -6.58
C PHE A 386 -7.10 -24.83 -5.95
N ASN A 387 -7.74 -24.73 -4.79
CA ASN A 387 -8.41 -25.87 -4.19
C ASN A 387 -9.62 -26.27 -5.07
N PRO A 388 -9.68 -27.50 -5.58
CA PRO A 388 -10.75 -27.91 -6.47
C PRO A 388 -12.15 -27.80 -5.85
N GLU A 389 -12.30 -28.09 -4.55
CA GLU A 389 -13.58 -27.98 -3.85
C GLU A 389 -14.07 -26.51 -3.81
N VAL A 390 -13.16 -25.54 -3.70
CA VAL A 390 -13.50 -24.10 -3.69
C VAL A 390 -13.90 -23.63 -5.10
N LEU A 391 -13.20 -24.08 -6.14
CA LEU A 391 -13.56 -23.76 -7.53
C LEU A 391 -14.90 -24.40 -7.92
N GLU A 392 -15.11 -25.65 -7.55
CA GLU A 392 -16.37 -26.37 -7.83
C GLU A 392 -17.55 -25.69 -7.13
N ALA A 393 -17.41 -25.35 -5.86
CA ALA A 393 -18.43 -24.63 -5.11
C ALA A 393 -18.79 -23.27 -5.76
N LYS A 394 -17.78 -22.55 -6.27
CA LYS A 394 -17.98 -21.30 -7.01
C LYS A 394 -18.71 -21.53 -8.33
N ALA A 395 -18.34 -22.54 -9.10
CA ALA A 395 -19.00 -22.88 -10.36
C ALA A 395 -20.47 -23.30 -10.13
N GLN A 396 -20.72 -24.12 -9.12
CA GLN A 396 -22.08 -24.59 -8.80
C GLN A 396 -23.00 -23.44 -8.34
N ILE A 397 -22.53 -22.47 -7.55
CA ILE A 397 -23.35 -21.31 -7.17
C ILE A 397 -23.65 -20.40 -8.38
N GLU A 398 -22.73 -20.29 -9.33
CA GLU A 398 -22.96 -19.57 -10.58
C GLU A 398 -24.00 -20.30 -11.47
N ASP A 399 -24.03 -21.64 -11.47
CA ASP A 399 -25.07 -22.41 -12.16
C ASP A 399 -26.45 -22.22 -11.53
N ILE A 400 -26.51 -22.20 -10.18
CA ILE A 400 -27.76 -21.89 -9.46
C ILE A 400 -28.24 -20.48 -9.80
N ARG A 401 -27.35 -19.48 -9.83
CA ARG A 401 -27.67 -18.11 -10.20
C ARG A 401 -28.25 -18.03 -11.61
N ARG A 402 -27.56 -18.64 -12.60
CA ARG A 402 -28.06 -18.66 -13.99
C ARG A 402 -29.43 -19.30 -14.10
N ALA A 403 -29.67 -20.41 -13.38
CA ALA A 403 -30.99 -21.02 -13.36
C ALA A 403 -32.06 -20.11 -12.74
N CYS A 404 -31.73 -19.34 -11.71
CA CYS A 404 -32.64 -18.35 -11.13
C CYS A 404 -32.94 -17.21 -12.12
N GLU A 405 -31.93 -16.69 -12.81
CA GLU A 405 -32.09 -15.64 -13.84
C GLU A 405 -32.96 -16.12 -15.02
N GLU A 406 -32.76 -17.35 -15.49
CA GLU A 406 -33.63 -17.99 -16.51
C GLU A 406 -35.09 -18.05 -16.05
N ILE A 407 -35.31 -18.44 -14.79
CA ILE A 407 -36.66 -18.50 -14.20
C ILE A 407 -37.26 -17.11 -14.06
N GLU A 408 -36.50 -16.11 -13.63
CA GLU A 408 -36.95 -14.72 -13.48
C GLU A 408 -37.48 -14.13 -14.78
N VAL A 409 -36.73 -14.29 -15.89
CA VAL A 409 -37.16 -13.82 -17.23
C VAL A 409 -38.45 -14.49 -17.66
N GLN A 410 -38.54 -15.85 -17.56
CA GLN A 410 -39.74 -16.59 -17.95
C GLN A 410 -40.93 -16.26 -17.05
N LEU A 411 -40.71 -16.06 -15.76
CA LEU A 411 -41.75 -15.72 -14.79
C LEU A 411 -42.34 -14.35 -15.11
N GLY A 412 -41.47 -13.36 -15.41
CA GLY A 412 -41.88 -12.01 -15.78
C GLY A 412 -42.80 -12.01 -17.02
N ASP A 413 -42.39 -12.71 -18.08
CA ASP A 413 -43.19 -12.83 -19.31
C ASP A 413 -44.55 -13.53 -19.07
N LYS A 414 -44.56 -14.64 -18.35
CA LYS A 414 -45.79 -15.37 -18.04
C LYS A 414 -46.73 -14.55 -17.13
N LEU A 415 -46.19 -13.84 -16.14
CA LEU A 415 -46.95 -12.97 -15.27
C LEU A 415 -47.59 -11.82 -16.06
N TYR A 416 -46.80 -11.14 -16.91
CA TYR A 416 -47.29 -10.07 -17.78
C TYR A 416 -48.44 -10.55 -18.67
N ARG A 417 -48.27 -11.66 -19.37
CA ARG A 417 -49.33 -12.24 -20.24
C ARG A 417 -50.59 -12.62 -19.48
N LYS A 418 -50.45 -13.20 -18.27
CA LYS A 418 -51.59 -13.59 -17.45
C LYS A 418 -52.38 -12.41 -16.95
N ILE A 419 -51.69 -11.35 -16.45
CA ILE A 419 -52.36 -10.14 -15.94
C ILE A 419 -53.07 -9.41 -17.09
N THR A 420 -52.46 -9.34 -18.28
CA THR A 420 -53.04 -8.61 -19.44
C THR A 420 -54.15 -9.35 -20.14
N SER A 421 -54.24 -10.67 -20.01
CA SER A 421 -55.28 -11.50 -20.61
C SER A 421 -56.52 -11.74 -19.74
N ASP A 422 -56.44 -11.41 -18.43
CA ASP A 422 -57.53 -11.64 -17.46
C ASP A 422 -58.49 -10.44 -17.46
N SER A 423 -59.70 -10.67 -17.98
CA SER A 423 -60.77 -9.63 -18.10
C SER A 423 -61.74 -9.61 -16.88
N GLY A 424 -61.39 -10.28 -15.79
CA GLY A 424 -62.18 -10.41 -14.56
C GLY A 424 -61.62 -9.62 -13.35
N THR A 425 -62.11 -9.94 -12.15
CA THR A 425 -61.58 -9.40 -10.90
C THR A 425 -60.14 -9.76 -10.72
N TYR A 426 -59.25 -8.77 -10.59
CA TYR A 426 -57.83 -8.97 -10.42
C TYR A 426 -57.51 -9.83 -9.19
N GLN A 427 -56.92 -10.98 -9.41
CA GLN A 427 -56.28 -11.78 -8.38
C GLN A 427 -54.82 -11.99 -8.73
N PHE A 428 -53.90 -11.66 -7.83
CA PHE A 428 -52.49 -11.90 -8.05
C PHE A 428 -52.22 -13.40 -8.23
N PRO A 429 -51.64 -13.87 -9.32
CA PRO A 429 -51.45 -15.28 -9.59
C PRO A 429 -50.46 -15.94 -8.64
N ASP A 430 -50.63 -17.22 -8.38
CA ASP A 430 -49.62 -18.02 -7.69
C ASP A 430 -48.37 -18.11 -8.58
N LEU A 431 -47.29 -17.48 -8.15
CA LEU A 431 -46.02 -17.47 -8.86
C LEU A 431 -45.42 -18.88 -9.02
N THR A 432 -45.66 -19.75 -8.04
CA THR A 432 -45.18 -21.13 -8.06
C THR A 432 -45.75 -21.94 -9.24
N ALA A 433 -47.02 -21.64 -9.60
CA ALA A 433 -47.70 -22.26 -10.75
C ALA A 433 -47.16 -21.75 -12.10
N LEU A 434 -46.53 -20.58 -12.16
CA LEU A 434 -45.98 -20.00 -13.38
C LEU A 434 -44.57 -20.54 -13.73
N VAL A 435 -43.87 -21.12 -12.76
CA VAL A 435 -42.58 -21.81 -13.01
C VAL A 435 -42.88 -23.22 -13.51
N ASP A 436 -42.30 -23.61 -14.67
CA ASP A 436 -42.46 -24.94 -15.18
C ASP A 436 -41.73 -26.02 -14.37
N ASP A 437 -42.17 -27.28 -14.49
CA ASP A 437 -41.61 -28.36 -13.69
C ASP A 437 -40.17 -28.70 -14.07
N TYR A 438 -39.75 -28.44 -15.32
CA TYR A 438 -38.37 -28.65 -15.75
C TYR A 438 -37.42 -27.71 -14.95
N ASN A 439 -37.74 -26.44 -14.86
CA ASN A 439 -36.93 -25.44 -14.12
C ASN A 439 -36.95 -25.73 -12.60
N LYS A 440 -38.09 -26.16 -12.04
CA LYS A 440 -38.15 -26.59 -10.63
C LYS A 440 -37.24 -27.78 -10.36
N LEU A 441 -37.23 -28.79 -11.24
CA LEU A 441 -36.38 -29.96 -11.10
C LEU A 441 -34.90 -29.64 -11.36
N LYS A 442 -34.59 -28.79 -12.34
CA LYS A 442 -33.24 -28.29 -12.62
C LYS A 442 -32.66 -27.61 -11.39
N LEU A 443 -33.39 -26.65 -10.83
CA LEU A 443 -32.95 -25.91 -9.64
C LEU A 443 -32.77 -26.83 -8.42
N ARG A 444 -33.73 -27.77 -8.20
CA ARG A 444 -33.64 -28.75 -7.11
C ARG A 444 -32.39 -29.62 -7.23
N ARG A 445 -32.03 -30.08 -8.44
CA ARG A 445 -30.80 -30.86 -8.68
C ARG A 445 -29.56 -30.07 -8.37
N PHE A 446 -29.47 -28.81 -8.82
CA PHE A 446 -28.34 -27.94 -8.51
C PHE A 446 -28.18 -27.73 -7.02
N VAL A 447 -29.25 -27.40 -6.31
CA VAL A 447 -29.20 -27.20 -4.85
C VAL A 447 -28.81 -28.49 -4.12
N GLN A 448 -29.28 -29.65 -4.55
CA GLN A 448 -28.91 -30.93 -3.93
C GLN A 448 -27.45 -31.32 -4.19
N SER A 449 -26.93 -31.08 -5.40
CA SER A 449 -25.52 -31.37 -5.71
C SER A 449 -24.57 -30.41 -5.01
N TRP A 450 -25.01 -29.17 -4.76
CA TRP A 450 -24.18 -28.14 -4.12
C TRP A 450 -24.06 -28.32 -2.59
N LYS A 451 -25.07 -28.89 -1.91
CA LYS A 451 -25.04 -29.09 -0.45
C LYS A 451 -23.91 -30.03 -0.03
N SER A 452 -23.13 -29.60 0.97
CA SER A 452 -22.03 -30.34 1.55
C SER A 452 -22.18 -30.45 3.07
N LYS A 453 -21.71 -31.56 3.64
CA LYS A 453 -21.59 -31.76 5.10
C LYS A 453 -20.19 -31.39 5.63
N ARG A 454 -19.26 -31.03 4.74
CA ARG A 454 -17.90 -30.64 5.10
C ARG A 454 -17.88 -29.18 5.54
N LEU A 455 -16.96 -28.83 6.44
CA LEU A 455 -16.73 -27.43 6.79
C LEU A 455 -16.15 -26.67 5.59
N PRO A 456 -16.47 -25.36 5.45
CA PRO A 456 -15.87 -24.51 4.44
C PRO A 456 -14.35 -24.45 4.61
N LYS A 457 -13.63 -24.54 3.50
CA LYS A 457 -12.15 -24.49 3.53
C LYS A 457 -11.68 -23.15 4.08
N VAL A 458 -10.67 -23.16 4.94
CA VAL A 458 -10.03 -21.94 5.42
C VAL A 458 -9.15 -21.33 4.32
N VAL A 459 -8.40 -22.18 3.59
CA VAL A 459 -7.51 -21.74 2.50
C VAL A 459 -8.10 -22.04 1.14
N THR A 460 -7.97 -21.06 0.23
CA THR A 460 -8.56 -21.13 -1.12
C THR A 460 -7.70 -21.90 -2.13
N HIS A 461 -6.47 -22.25 -1.79
CA HIS A 461 -5.50 -22.92 -2.66
C HIS A 461 -4.87 -24.14 -1.95
N ASN A 462 -4.22 -24.98 -2.73
CA ASN A 462 -3.37 -26.05 -2.23
C ASN A 462 -1.95 -25.50 -2.09
N LEU A 463 -1.54 -25.17 -0.87
CA LEU A 463 -0.20 -24.65 -0.58
C LEU A 463 0.87 -25.73 -0.86
N VAL A 464 2.10 -25.27 -1.17
CA VAL A 464 3.26 -26.16 -1.33
C VAL A 464 3.62 -26.81 0.01
N ASP A 465 3.53 -26.07 1.11
CA ASP A 465 3.79 -26.56 2.46
C ASP A 465 2.76 -26.01 3.46
N ASP A 466 1.61 -26.67 3.54
CA ASP A 466 0.50 -26.28 4.43
C ASP A 466 0.77 -26.63 5.90
N GLN A 467 1.74 -27.53 6.17
CA GLN A 467 2.10 -27.93 7.53
C GLN A 467 2.99 -26.91 8.23
N LYS A 468 3.82 -26.18 7.47
CA LYS A 468 4.69 -25.13 7.99
C LYS A 468 4.06 -23.74 7.95
N ASP A 469 2.89 -23.61 7.31
CA ASP A 469 2.22 -22.32 7.25
C ASP A 469 1.72 -21.86 8.63
N GLU A 470 2.25 -20.74 9.12
CA GLU A 470 2.00 -20.24 10.47
C GLU A 470 0.54 -19.79 10.66
N ILE A 471 -0.09 -19.21 9.61
CA ILE A 471 -1.50 -18.81 9.64
C ILE A 471 -2.39 -20.04 9.83
N LEU A 472 -2.18 -21.09 9.02
CA LEU A 472 -2.97 -22.32 9.12
C LEU A 472 -2.73 -23.05 10.44
N ASN A 473 -1.50 -23.06 10.92
CA ASN A 473 -1.16 -23.71 12.21
C ASN A 473 -1.85 -23.00 13.37
N PHE A 474 -1.85 -21.66 13.39
CA PHE A 474 -2.60 -20.91 14.40
C PHE A 474 -4.10 -21.23 14.35
N LEU A 475 -4.71 -21.16 13.15
CA LEU A 475 -6.15 -21.41 12.98
C LEU A 475 -6.57 -22.82 13.41
N ARG A 476 -5.74 -23.82 13.13
CA ARG A 476 -5.92 -25.21 13.61
C ARG A 476 -5.86 -25.28 15.14
N THR A 477 -4.85 -24.66 15.74
CA THR A 477 -4.63 -24.65 17.20
C THR A 477 -5.74 -23.91 17.93
N ALA A 478 -6.18 -22.77 17.42
CA ALA A 478 -7.26 -21.97 17.97
C ALA A 478 -8.67 -22.56 17.68
N ASN A 479 -8.76 -23.66 16.92
CA ASN A 479 -9.99 -24.25 16.42
C ASN A 479 -10.89 -23.25 15.68
N LEU A 480 -10.29 -22.27 15.01
CA LEU A 480 -11.00 -21.27 14.20
C LEU A 480 -11.03 -21.74 12.74
N VAL A 481 -11.75 -22.83 12.50
CA VAL A 481 -11.77 -23.57 11.23
C VAL A 481 -13.11 -23.46 10.51
N ASN A 482 -13.78 -22.34 10.65
CA ASN A 482 -15.07 -22.04 10.02
C ASN A 482 -16.19 -22.98 10.51
N ASN A 483 -16.25 -23.31 11.81
CA ASN A 483 -17.37 -24.03 12.37
C ASN A 483 -18.67 -23.20 12.26
N GLN A 484 -19.83 -23.87 12.18
CA GLN A 484 -21.12 -23.19 12.01
C GLN A 484 -21.40 -22.17 13.13
N HIS A 485 -21.06 -22.48 14.38
CA HIS A 485 -21.29 -21.64 15.55
C HIS A 485 -20.27 -20.51 15.72
N ASP A 486 -19.16 -20.53 14.99
CA ASP A 486 -18.20 -19.41 15.03
C ASP A 486 -18.84 -18.13 14.49
N LYS A 487 -18.64 -17.02 15.20
CA LYS A 487 -19.06 -15.69 14.77
C LYS A 487 -18.04 -15.04 13.83
N VAL A 488 -16.79 -15.48 13.92
CA VAL A 488 -15.69 -15.08 13.02
C VAL A 488 -15.35 -16.22 12.10
N LYS A 489 -15.36 -15.95 10.80
CA LYS A 489 -14.96 -16.85 9.72
C LYS A 489 -13.69 -16.33 9.10
N VAL A 490 -12.82 -17.21 8.64
CA VAL A 490 -11.55 -16.86 8.03
C VAL A 490 -11.46 -17.41 6.61
N VAL A 491 -11.04 -16.56 5.69
CA VAL A 491 -10.69 -16.95 4.31
C VAL A 491 -9.23 -16.55 4.06
N TYR A 492 -8.37 -17.53 3.93
CA TYR A 492 -6.97 -17.33 3.58
C TYR A 492 -6.79 -17.51 2.07
N HIS A 493 -6.40 -16.41 1.41
CA HIS A 493 -6.17 -16.35 -0.03
C HIS A 493 -4.68 -16.08 -0.29
N PRO A 494 -3.88 -17.11 -0.68
CA PRO A 494 -2.43 -17.00 -0.82
C PRO A 494 -1.98 -16.46 -2.18
N ASP A 495 -2.75 -15.54 -2.77
CA ASP A 495 -2.46 -14.90 -4.06
C ASP A 495 -3.00 -13.47 -4.08
N PHE A 496 -2.71 -12.74 -5.17
CA PHE A 496 -3.27 -11.43 -5.40
C PHE A 496 -4.74 -11.48 -5.81
N VAL A 497 -5.52 -10.52 -5.33
CA VAL A 497 -6.87 -10.27 -5.84
C VAL A 497 -6.73 -9.48 -7.14
N SER A 498 -7.23 -10.04 -8.23
CA SER A 498 -7.22 -9.42 -9.56
C SER A 498 -8.49 -9.80 -10.35
N ALA A 499 -8.79 -9.05 -11.39
CA ALA A 499 -9.93 -9.33 -12.27
C ALA A 499 -9.82 -10.70 -12.98
N SER A 500 -8.60 -11.18 -13.19
CA SER A 500 -8.32 -12.50 -13.76
C SER A 500 -8.47 -13.64 -12.76
N ASN A 501 -8.53 -13.36 -11.45
CA ASN A 501 -8.70 -14.37 -10.42
C ASN A 501 -10.11 -14.99 -10.49
N PRO A 502 -10.26 -16.32 -10.71
CA PRO A 502 -11.56 -16.94 -10.92
C PRO A 502 -12.49 -16.89 -9.71
N LEU A 503 -11.94 -16.71 -8.50
CA LEU A 503 -12.74 -16.69 -7.27
C LEU A 503 -13.41 -15.33 -7.03
N PHE A 504 -12.66 -14.23 -7.19
CA PHE A 504 -13.14 -12.89 -6.88
C PHE A 504 -13.62 -12.12 -8.12
N LYS A 505 -12.95 -12.29 -9.27
CA LYS A 505 -13.25 -11.58 -10.55
C LYS A 505 -13.37 -10.06 -10.37
N MET A 506 -12.51 -9.48 -9.53
CA MET A 506 -12.46 -8.04 -9.23
C MET A 506 -11.04 -7.58 -8.98
N GLU A 507 -10.78 -6.30 -9.22
CA GLU A 507 -9.51 -5.66 -8.88
C GLU A 507 -9.37 -5.50 -7.36
N TYR A 508 -8.11 -5.46 -6.87
CA TYR A 508 -7.81 -5.30 -5.45
C TYR A 508 -8.47 -4.04 -4.85
N ALA A 509 -8.45 -2.91 -5.56
CA ALA A 509 -9.10 -1.68 -5.12
C ALA A 509 -10.63 -1.82 -4.97
N GLN A 510 -11.27 -2.62 -5.82
CA GLN A 510 -12.70 -2.95 -5.71
C GLN A 510 -12.97 -3.83 -4.51
N PHE A 511 -12.10 -4.82 -4.26
CA PHE A 511 -12.18 -5.69 -3.10
C PHE A 511 -12.07 -4.89 -1.79
N VAL A 512 -11.07 -4.00 -1.68
CA VAL A 512 -10.91 -3.11 -0.52
C VAL A 512 -12.18 -2.29 -0.29
N ARG A 513 -12.72 -1.64 -1.34
CA ARG A 513 -13.96 -0.85 -1.23
C ARG A 513 -15.19 -1.68 -0.83
N GLY A 514 -15.23 -2.96 -1.13
CA GLY A 514 -16.30 -3.87 -0.70
C GLY A 514 -16.19 -4.33 0.75
N CYS A 515 -15.03 -4.19 1.36
CA CYS A 515 -14.79 -4.52 2.77
C CYS A 515 -15.29 -3.43 3.72
N HIS A 516 -15.28 -3.71 5.03
CA HIS A 516 -15.73 -2.78 6.06
C HIS A 516 -14.60 -2.25 6.92
N LEU A 517 -13.52 -3.02 7.09
CA LEU A 517 -12.37 -2.65 7.93
C LEU A 517 -11.10 -3.36 7.42
N GLY A 518 -10.01 -2.61 7.25
CA GLY A 518 -8.67 -3.14 7.07
C GLY A 518 -7.95 -3.33 8.40
N ILE A 519 -7.14 -4.39 8.55
CA ILE A 519 -6.45 -4.71 9.80
C ILE A 519 -4.96 -4.91 9.51
N PHE A 520 -4.10 -3.97 9.92
CA PHE A 520 -2.68 -3.91 9.58
C PHE A 520 -1.84 -3.58 10.83
N PRO A 521 -1.87 -4.36 11.91
CA PRO A 521 -1.20 -4.06 13.17
C PRO A 521 0.28 -4.47 13.11
N SER A 522 1.02 -3.97 12.12
CA SER A 522 2.41 -4.35 11.85
C SER A 522 3.33 -4.11 13.04
N TYR A 523 4.28 -5.02 13.28
CA TYR A 523 5.40 -4.80 14.19
C TYR A 523 6.52 -4.02 13.50
N TYR A 524 6.82 -4.35 12.23
CA TYR A 524 7.80 -3.66 11.41
C TYR A 524 7.18 -3.16 10.12
N GLU A 525 6.98 -1.86 10.02
CA GLU A 525 6.42 -1.20 8.83
C GLU A 525 6.96 0.24 8.74
N PRO A 526 7.99 0.50 7.96
CA PRO A 526 8.63 1.83 7.86
C PRO A 526 7.68 2.97 7.54
N TRP A 527 6.67 2.73 6.68
CA TRP A 527 5.56 3.65 6.44
C TRP A 527 4.21 2.97 6.61
N GLY A 528 3.71 2.23 5.62
CA GLY A 528 2.41 1.56 5.63
C GLY A 528 1.43 2.15 4.63
N TYR A 529 1.59 1.80 3.36
CA TYR A 529 0.66 2.24 2.31
C TYR A 529 -0.72 1.59 2.42
N THR A 530 -0.79 0.33 2.83
CA THR A 530 -2.05 -0.43 2.85
C THR A 530 -3.15 0.21 3.71
N PRO A 531 -2.90 0.65 4.96
CA PRO A 531 -3.89 1.39 5.73
C PRO A 531 -4.23 2.75 5.12
N LEU A 532 -3.28 3.44 4.49
CA LEU A 532 -3.52 4.70 3.79
C LEU A 532 -4.38 4.52 2.54
N GLU A 533 -4.13 3.49 1.73
CA GLU A 533 -4.94 3.15 0.56
C GLU A 533 -6.37 2.73 0.95
N ALA A 534 -6.54 2.01 2.07
CA ALA A 534 -7.84 1.70 2.63
C ALA A 534 -8.59 2.99 2.99
N LEU A 535 -7.94 3.91 3.73
CA LEU A 535 -8.51 5.20 4.10
C LEU A 535 -8.93 6.02 2.86
N ALA A 536 -8.05 6.12 1.85
CA ALA A 536 -8.33 6.81 0.59
C ALA A 536 -9.48 6.17 -0.21
N SER A 537 -9.72 4.88 0.00
CA SER A 537 -10.87 4.16 -0.56
C SER A 537 -12.15 4.31 0.27
N GLY A 538 -12.13 5.12 1.33
CA GLY A 538 -13.23 5.31 2.28
C GLY A 538 -13.43 4.14 3.25
N ILE A 539 -12.42 3.31 3.44
CA ILE A 539 -12.50 2.16 4.34
C ILE A 539 -11.65 2.43 5.59
N PRO A 540 -12.24 2.38 6.78
CA PRO A 540 -11.50 2.53 8.01
C PRO A 540 -10.46 1.42 8.17
N SER A 541 -9.37 1.72 8.84
CA SER A 541 -8.28 0.78 9.03
C SER A 541 -7.72 0.81 10.45
N VAL A 542 -7.19 -0.33 10.87
CA VAL A 542 -6.39 -0.47 12.09
C VAL A 542 -4.93 -0.59 11.68
N THR A 543 -4.07 0.20 12.29
CA THR A 543 -2.61 0.11 12.15
C THR A 543 -1.96 0.08 13.54
N SER A 544 -0.63 0.09 13.62
CA SER A 544 0.09 0.12 14.89
C SER A 544 0.90 1.41 15.05
N ASP A 545 1.28 1.74 16.28
CA ASP A 545 2.22 2.82 16.62
C ASP A 545 3.67 2.50 16.24
N LEU A 546 3.98 1.28 15.81
CA LEU A 546 5.25 0.85 15.25
C LEU A 546 5.29 0.94 13.71
N SER A 547 4.16 1.23 13.06
CA SER A 547 4.16 1.63 11.65
C SER A 547 4.38 3.12 11.50
N GLY A 548 5.13 3.54 10.47
CA GLY A 548 5.39 4.96 10.21
C GLY A 548 4.10 5.76 10.01
N PHE A 549 3.12 5.20 9.28
CA PHE A 549 1.80 5.81 9.09
C PHE A 549 1.05 5.95 10.42
N GLY A 550 1.03 4.90 11.26
CA GLY A 550 0.34 4.95 12.55
C GLY A 550 0.99 5.94 13.52
N ASP A 551 2.33 5.98 13.58
CA ASP A 551 3.08 6.97 14.36
C ASP A 551 2.76 8.41 13.89
N TYR A 552 2.74 8.64 12.57
CA TYR A 552 2.37 9.93 11.99
C TYR A 552 0.93 10.33 12.35
N VAL A 553 -0.03 9.41 12.21
CA VAL A 553 -1.44 9.65 12.54
C VAL A 553 -1.61 9.98 14.02
N MET A 554 -0.99 9.22 14.91
CA MET A 554 -1.08 9.42 16.36
C MET A 554 -0.59 10.81 16.78
N HIS A 555 0.45 11.35 16.14
CA HIS A 555 1.01 12.65 16.45
C HIS A 555 0.26 13.83 15.79
N ASN A 556 -0.37 13.62 14.63
CA ASN A 556 -0.93 14.73 13.84
C ASN A 556 -2.47 14.75 13.82
N PHE A 557 -3.15 13.68 14.27
CA PHE A 557 -4.60 13.57 14.25
C PHE A 557 -5.16 13.17 15.61
N PRO A 558 -5.46 14.12 16.52
CA PRO A 558 -5.98 13.80 17.85
C PRO A 558 -7.28 12.97 17.84
N ASP A 559 -8.14 13.19 16.84
CA ASP A 559 -9.42 12.49 16.67
C ASP A 559 -9.33 11.36 15.62
N HIS A 560 -8.19 10.70 15.48
CA HIS A 560 -7.96 9.68 14.46
C HIS A 560 -8.99 8.54 14.45
N ASP A 561 -9.50 8.11 15.60
CA ASP A 561 -10.55 7.08 15.69
C ASP A 561 -11.85 7.54 15.00
N LYS A 562 -12.23 8.82 15.14
CA LYS A 562 -13.41 9.39 14.47
C LYS A 562 -13.22 9.48 12.96
N ALA A 563 -11.99 9.65 12.53
CA ALA A 563 -11.61 9.63 11.12
C ALA A 563 -11.44 8.21 10.54
N GLY A 564 -11.68 7.18 11.33
CA GLY A 564 -11.57 5.79 10.89
C GLY A 564 -10.15 5.22 10.85
N MET A 565 -9.21 5.87 11.53
CA MET A 565 -7.83 5.43 11.67
C MET A 565 -7.60 4.93 13.10
N TYR A 566 -7.73 3.63 13.32
CA TYR A 566 -7.53 3.03 14.65
C TYR A 566 -6.07 2.63 14.84
N ILE A 567 -5.54 2.87 16.03
CA ILE A 567 -4.14 2.56 16.36
C ILE A 567 -4.07 1.55 17.50
N VAL A 568 -3.33 0.46 17.26
CA VAL A 568 -2.94 -0.50 18.28
C VAL A 568 -1.57 -0.12 18.80
N GLU A 569 -1.46 0.04 20.11
CA GLU A 569 -0.19 0.33 20.76
C GLU A 569 0.59 -0.98 20.92
N ARG A 570 1.71 -1.09 20.23
CA ARG A 570 2.67 -2.22 20.34
C ARG A 570 3.96 -1.80 21.03
N ARG A 571 4.31 -0.52 20.97
CA ARG A 571 5.51 0.02 21.63
C ARG A 571 5.37 -0.11 23.14
N ASN A 572 6.34 -0.76 23.78
CA ASN A 572 6.37 -1.00 25.23
C ASN A 572 5.14 -1.75 25.77
N ARG A 573 4.49 -2.58 24.95
CA ARG A 573 3.37 -3.43 25.35
C ARG A 573 3.67 -4.89 25.00
N ASP A 574 3.30 -5.79 25.90
CA ASP A 574 3.38 -7.21 25.59
C ASP A 574 2.32 -7.62 24.54
N PHE A 575 2.57 -8.75 23.88
CA PHE A 575 1.71 -9.29 22.84
C PHE A 575 0.26 -9.46 23.28
N ASN A 576 0.02 -9.92 24.52
CA ASN A 576 -1.34 -10.16 25.02
C ASN A 576 -2.11 -8.88 25.25
N GLN A 577 -1.46 -7.81 25.70
CA GLN A 577 -2.06 -6.48 25.87
C GLN A 577 -2.44 -5.89 24.51
N ALA A 578 -1.55 -5.95 23.54
CA ALA A 578 -1.81 -5.49 22.18
C ALA A 578 -2.95 -6.30 21.51
N ALA A 579 -2.95 -7.63 21.67
CA ALA A 579 -4.02 -8.49 21.15
C ALA A 579 -5.38 -8.20 21.79
N SER A 580 -5.40 -7.90 23.09
CA SER A 580 -6.64 -7.51 23.79
C SER A 580 -7.15 -6.17 23.29
N GLN A 581 -6.27 -5.17 23.14
CA GLN A 581 -6.62 -3.85 22.60
C GLN A 581 -7.18 -3.97 21.17
N LEU A 582 -6.51 -4.75 20.30
CA LEU A 582 -7.01 -5.00 18.94
C LEU A 582 -8.38 -5.68 18.97
N ALA A 583 -8.56 -6.74 19.79
CA ALA A 583 -9.84 -7.43 19.92
C ALA A 583 -10.96 -6.49 20.41
N ASP A 584 -10.65 -5.54 21.30
CA ASP A 584 -11.62 -4.54 21.78
C ASP A 584 -11.99 -3.52 20.70
N ILE A 585 -11.03 -3.07 19.89
CA ILE A 585 -11.28 -2.21 18.71
C ILE A 585 -12.23 -2.93 17.76
N LEU A 586 -11.90 -4.18 17.38
CA LEU A 586 -12.72 -4.99 16.47
C LEU A 586 -14.12 -5.24 17.04
N PHE A 587 -14.24 -5.53 18.34
CA PHE A 587 -15.51 -5.76 18.99
C PHE A 587 -16.41 -4.50 18.99
N ARG A 588 -15.84 -3.34 19.32
CA ARG A 588 -16.56 -2.05 19.22
C ARG A 588 -17.00 -1.77 17.78
N PHE A 589 -16.15 -2.05 16.79
CA PHE A 589 -16.51 -1.88 15.38
C PHE A 589 -17.66 -2.79 14.96
N VAL A 590 -17.66 -4.05 15.38
CA VAL A 590 -18.75 -5.00 15.10
C VAL A 590 -20.08 -4.53 15.70
N GLN A 591 -20.08 -3.83 16.82
CA GLN A 591 -21.30 -3.31 17.47
C GLN A 591 -21.92 -2.10 16.75
N GLN A 592 -21.15 -1.39 15.90
CA GLN A 592 -21.65 -0.23 15.17
C GLN A 592 -22.83 -0.60 14.25
N ASN A 593 -23.86 0.23 14.25
CA ASN A 593 -24.98 0.08 13.32
C ASN A 593 -24.60 0.55 11.89
N ARG A 594 -25.50 0.35 10.92
CA ARG A 594 -25.26 0.71 9.52
C ARG A 594 -24.98 2.21 9.35
N ARG A 595 -25.72 3.06 10.07
CA ARG A 595 -25.59 4.54 9.97
C ARG A 595 -24.22 5.00 10.47
N GLU A 596 -23.75 4.44 11.57
CA GLU A 596 -22.42 4.74 12.13
C GLU A 596 -21.30 4.33 11.16
N ARG A 597 -21.39 3.14 10.54
CA ARG A 597 -20.40 2.70 9.54
C ARG A 597 -20.42 3.55 8.26
N VAL A 598 -21.61 4.05 7.83
CA VAL A 598 -21.72 4.99 6.71
C VAL A 598 -21.04 6.32 7.06
N ALA A 599 -21.32 6.86 8.27
CA ALA A 599 -20.68 8.10 8.73
C ALA A 599 -19.15 7.94 8.81
N LEU A 600 -18.68 6.80 9.30
CA LEU A 600 -17.25 6.53 9.41
C LEU A 600 -16.57 6.48 8.05
N ARG A 601 -17.18 5.87 7.02
CA ARG A 601 -16.65 5.89 5.64
C ARG A 601 -16.56 7.31 5.07
N ASN A 602 -17.56 8.14 5.33
CA ASN A 602 -17.52 9.55 4.91
C ASN A 602 -16.39 10.31 5.64
N ASN A 603 -16.15 10.01 6.90
CA ASN A 603 -15.06 10.60 7.65
C ASN A 603 -13.68 10.15 7.12
N CYS A 604 -13.53 8.89 6.70
CA CYS A 604 -12.33 8.40 6.03
C CYS A 604 -12.06 9.18 4.73
N GLU A 605 -13.09 9.36 3.89
CA GLU A 605 -13.00 10.14 2.66
C GLU A 605 -12.59 11.59 2.96
N ALA A 606 -13.22 12.23 3.94
CA ALA A 606 -12.92 13.60 4.34
C ALA A 606 -11.50 13.77 4.94
N ALA A 607 -10.95 12.74 5.57
CA ALA A 607 -9.60 12.77 6.15
C ALA A 607 -8.50 12.48 5.10
N SER A 608 -8.81 11.75 4.04
CA SER A 608 -7.79 11.28 3.08
C SER A 608 -7.00 12.40 2.38
N PRO A 609 -7.57 13.59 2.04
CA PRO A 609 -6.82 14.67 1.42
C PRO A 609 -5.62 15.18 2.24
N HIS A 610 -5.63 15.02 3.56
CA HIS A 610 -4.48 15.39 4.40
C HIS A 610 -3.20 14.62 4.03
N PHE A 611 -3.33 13.43 3.44
CA PHE A 611 -2.25 12.56 3.01
C PHE A 611 -1.90 12.71 1.53
N ASP A 612 -2.53 13.66 0.83
CA ASP A 612 -2.15 13.98 -0.54
C ASP A 612 -0.76 14.60 -0.62
N TRP A 613 -0.08 14.36 -1.74
CA TRP A 613 1.24 14.95 -2.01
C TRP A 613 1.24 16.49 -2.01
N MET A 614 0.11 17.13 -2.30
CA MET A 614 -0.04 18.58 -2.16
C MET A 614 0.22 19.04 -0.71
N ASN A 615 -0.22 18.26 0.27
CA ASN A 615 -0.04 18.56 1.69
C ASN A 615 1.27 18.01 2.26
N LEU A 616 1.65 16.78 1.91
CA LEU A 616 2.87 16.16 2.44
C LEU A 616 4.13 16.58 1.70
N GLY A 617 4.01 17.10 0.48
CA GLY A 617 5.13 17.64 -0.29
C GLY A 617 5.89 18.77 0.41
N LYS A 618 5.25 19.50 1.33
CA LYS A 618 5.90 20.55 2.14
C LYS A 618 7.12 20.07 2.95
N PHE A 619 7.14 18.80 3.36
CA PHE A 619 8.30 18.24 4.05
C PHE A 619 9.48 18.04 3.10
N TYR A 620 9.21 17.71 1.84
CA TYR A 620 10.21 17.63 0.78
C TYR A 620 10.76 19.02 0.45
N ASP A 621 9.88 20.03 0.38
CA ASP A 621 10.27 21.43 0.17
C ASP A 621 11.26 21.88 1.25
N GLN A 622 11.00 21.57 2.53
CA GLN A 622 11.92 21.85 3.65
C GLN A 622 13.27 21.14 3.51
N ALA A 623 13.29 19.89 3.03
CA ALA A 623 14.53 19.17 2.80
C ALA A 623 15.38 19.83 1.70
N TYR A 624 14.73 20.25 0.60
CA TYR A 624 15.41 20.92 -0.51
C TYR A 624 15.91 22.31 -0.11
N GLU A 625 15.11 23.10 0.64
CA GLU A 625 15.55 24.38 1.19
C GLU A 625 16.78 24.25 2.10
N LYS A 626 16.76 23.25 2.99
CA LYS A 626 17.91 22.99 3.87
C LYS A 626 19.15 22.59 3.03
N ALA A 627 18.97 21.75 2.00
CA ALA A 627 20.07 21.34 1.13
C ALA A 627 20.70 22.51 0.37
N LEU A 628 19.89 23.47 -0.10
CA LEU A 628 20.36 24.65 -0.83
C LEU A 628 21.10 25.67 0.04
N ARG A 629 21.04 25.56 1.37
CA ARG A 629 21.79 26.43 2.30
C ARG A 629 23.26 26.02 2.47
N PHE A 630 23.63 24.80 2.05
CA PHE A 630 25.03 24.35 2.02
C PHE A 630 25.77 24.92 0.82
#